data_ae91bd5eaa7d78a3b60788115a6337a0
#
_entry.id   ae91bd5eaa7d78a3b60788115a6337a0
#
_cell.length_a   1.000
_cell.length_b   1.000
_cell.length_c   1.000
_cell.angle_alpha   90.00
_cell.angle_beta   90.00
_cell.angle_gamma   90.00
#
_symmetry.space_group_name_H-M   'P 1'
#
loop_
_entity.id
_entity.type
_entity.pdbx_description
1 polymer ?
#
loop_
_entity_poly.entity_id
_entity_poly.type
_entity_poly.pdbx_seq_one_letter_code
_entity_poly.pdbx_strand_id
1 'polypeptide(L)'
;MKTKLLHPIARLLLAILMCLPICGSHAFAQEAESYAVFDESTNTLTFKHDTNKPYGAFALNEGDNAPGWYKSNDDGSNANTIKKVVFDASFANARPTSCYKWFYDCTNLTTIEGIEYLNTENVTNMGWMFSSCEALTILDVSNFDTKNVTNMRYMFSICFALTTLDVSNFDTQNVTNMSNMFSDCSALTTLDLSNFDTKNVTDMSWMFSFDTALITIYASDKFVTTACEEGQNMFKDCTNLVGAVPYDENKRGKEMANYTTGYFTDIASKVAESYAVFDEATNTLTFKHDTKKPYGAFALNEIENAPGWYKPNDDGSNANIIKKVVFDASFANARPTSCCEWFNGCTDLTTIEGVEYLNTENVTDMSGMFWGCAALTTLDVSHFNTQNVTNMSYMLSDCSALTTLDVSNFNTQNVTNMYYMFSNCSALTTLDVSNFNTQNVTDMSGMFSDCRALTTLDVSNFNTQNVTDMSYMFFNCSAITTLDIANFDTKNVTDMSYMFYNCSALKTLDVSNFDTQNVTDMSWMFYNNSALTTIYASDKFVTTACKEDRNMFTSCDNLVGAVTYNENKVGKEMANYTTGYFTDKAATGIDAPTVSDDTAAEYYDLQGRRLNAPQKGVNIVKRGKKTTKMLVK
;
A
#
# COMPACT_ATOMS: atom_id res chain seq x y z
N MET A 1 8.10 88.06 56.56
CA MET A 1 7.49 87.27 57.69
C MET A 1 6.40 86.40 57.09
N LYS A 2 6.38 85.13 57.39
CA LYS A 2 5.48 84.06 57.07
C LYS A 2 5.92 83.19 55.88
N THR A 3 6.93 82.48 56.11
CA THR A 3 7.22 81.18 55.48
C THR A 3 7.48 80.18 56.60
N LYS A 4 6.62 79.16 56.77
CA LYS A 4 6.87 77.89 57.43
C LYS A 4 5.55 77.31 57.94
N LEU A 5 4.86 76.50 57.14
CA LEU A 5 3.95 75.43 57.62
C LEU A 5 3.35 74.58 56.56
N LEU A 6 4.13 74.21 55.53
CA LEU A 6 3.60 73.31 54.45
C LEU A 6 4.50 72.12 54.19
N HIS A 7 5.47 71.83 55.04
CA HIS A 7 6.45 70.77 54.78
C HIS A 7 6.24 69.43 55.49
N PRO A 8 5.39 69.24 56.50
CA PRO A 8 5.22 67.88 57.09
C PRO A 8 4.11 67.06 56.33
N ILE A 9 3.07 67.69 55.80
CA ILE A 9 1.93 66.98 55.15
C ILE A 9 2.32 66.46 53.81
N ALA A 10 3.11 67.17 53.00
CA ALA A 10 3.58 66.75 51.73
C ALA A 10 4.57 65.56 51.77
N ARG A 11 5.37 65.47 52.88
CA ARG A 11 6.27 64.33 53.12
C ARG A 11 5.52 63.09 53.62
N LEU A 12 4.42 63.27 54.38
CA LEU A 12 3.58 62.14 54.79
C LEU A 12 2.74 61.57 53.63
N LEU A 13 2.25 62.38 52.70
CA LEU A 13 1.57 61.95 51.52
C LEU A 13 2.52 61.26 50.48
N LEU A 14 3.79 61.72 50.43
CA LEU A 14 4.79 61.06 49.58
C LEU A 14 5.29 59.74 50.18
N ALA A 15 5.32 59.59 51.50
CA ALA A 15 5.66 58.34 52.18
C ALA A 15 4.52 57.32 52.11
N ILE A 16 3.26 57.74 52.09
CA ILE A 16 2.09 56.86 51.91
C ILE A 16 1.96 56.42 50.46
N LEU A 17 2.40 57.23 49.45
CA LEU A 17 2.38 56.84 48.05
C LEU A 17 3.53 55.86 47.69
N MET A 18 4.58 55.73 48.55
CA MET A 18 5.68 54.78 48.35
C MET A 18 5.48 53.44 49.07
N CYS A 19 4.41 53.27 49.86
CA CYS A 19 4.05 52.02 50.52
C CYS A 19 2.81 51.30 49.97
N LEU A 20 2.32 51.69 48.81
CA LEU A 20 1.44 50.80 48.09
C LEU A 20 2.32 49.69 47.50
N PRO A 21 2.13 48.41 47.86
CA PRO A 21 2.75 47.33 47.12
C PRO A 21 2.25 47.50 45.69
N ILE A 22 3.16 47.68 44.73
CA ILE A 22 2.91 47.40 43.34
C ILE A 22 2.64 45.91 43.32
N CYS A 23 1.41 45.51 43.61
CA CYS A 23 0.86 44.27 43.11
C CYS A 23 0.78 44.37 41.59
N GLY A 24 1.95 44.40 40.95
CA GLY A 24 2.03 43.89 39.61
C GLY A 24 1.50 42.46 39.70
N SER A 25 0.33 42.22 39.19
CA SER A 25 -0.11 40.89 38.87
C SER A 25 0.91 40.33 37.86
N HIS A 26 2.03 39.81 38.39
CA HIS A 26 2.71 38.78 37.65
C HIS A 26 1.68 37.65 37.67
N ALA A 27 0.88 37.58 36.63
CA ALA A 27 0.27 36.35 36.27
C ALA A 27 1.47 35.41 36.06
N PHE A 28 1.83 34.66 37.09
CA PHE A 28 2.69 33.50 36.89
C PHE A 28 1.96 32.67 35.87
N ALA A 29 2.50 32.58 34.66
CA ALA A 29 2.00 31.63 33.70
C ALA A 29 1.96 30.28 34.45
N GLN A 30 0.78 29.72 34.57
CA GLN A 30 0.63 28.42 35.21
C GLN A 30 1.49 27.46 34.41
N GLU A 31 2.47 26.83 35.02
CA GLU A 31 3.31 25.85 34.36
C GLU A 31 2.45 24.64 33.97
N ALA A 32 2.75 24.05 32.83
CA ALA A 32 2.07 22.82 32.39
C ALA A 32 2.42 21.68 33.35
N GLU A 33 1.42 20.92 33.76
CA GLU A 33 1.55 19.75 34.62
C GLU A 33 1.12 18.47 33.86
N SER A 34 1.76 17.36 34.21
CA SER A 34 1.35 16.04 33.73
C SER A 34 0.34 15.43 34.70
N TYR A 35 -0.77 14.93 34.16
CA TYR A 35 -1.83 14.37 35.00
C TYR A 35 -2.68 13.36 34.20
N ALA A 36 -3.49 12.58 34.90
CA ALA A 36 -4.51 11.71 34.28
C ALA A 36 -5.91 12.07 34.79
N VAL A 37 -6.91 11.92 33.92
CA VAL A 37 -8.33 12.12 34.24
C VAL A 37 -9.08 10.84 33.90
N PHE A 38 -9.89 10.35 34.82
CA PHE A 38 -10.78 9.22 34.59
C PHE A 38 -12.21 9.70 34.39
N ASP A 39 -12.81 9.33 33.25
CA ASP A 39 -14.22 9.55 32.92
C ASP A 39 -15.00 8.26 33.20
N GLU A 40 -15.77 8.23 34.28
CA GLU A 40 -16.60 7.09 34.69
C GLU A 40 -17.72 6.79 33.67
N SER A 41 -18.18 7.78 32.90
CA SER A 41 -19.27 7.58 31.94
C SER A 41 -18.83 6.77 30.72
N THR A 42 -17.56 6.89 30.33
CA THR A 42 -16.97 6.20 29.18
C THR A 42 -15.98 5.12 29.60
N ASN A 43 -15.66 5.01 30.90
CA ASN A 43 -14.58 4.18 31.42
C ASN A 43 -13.21 4.46 30.76
N THR A 44 -12.95 5.75 30.46
CA THR A 44 -11.73 6.19 29.75
C THR A 44 -10.78 6.91 30.70
N LEU A 45 -9.52 6.48 30.72
CA LEU A 45 -8.43 7.17 31.43
C LEU A 45 -7.63 7.99 30.41
N THR A 46 -7.62 9.33 30.54
CA THR A 46 -6.93 10.23 29.61
C THR A 46 -5.73 10.89 30.27
N PHE A 47 -4.55 10.79 29.64
CA PHE A 47 -3.30 11.42 30.07
C PHE A 47 -3.08 12.74 29.32
N LYS A 48 -2.72 13.80 30.05
CA LYS A 48 -2.48 15.16 29.52
C LYS A 48 -1.28 15.84 30.16
N HIS A 49 -0.71 16.78 29.43
CA HIS A 49 0.32 17.69 29.94
C HIS A 49 0.02 19.13 29.49
N ASP A 50 -0.70 19.88 30.31
CA ASP A 50 -1.11 21.24 29.98
C ASP A 50 -1.29 22.10 31.24
N THR A 51 -1.71 23.35 31.07
CA THR A 51 -1.97 24.30 32.16
C THR A 51 -3.39 24.21 32.74
N ASN A 52 -4.22 23.26 32.26
CA ASN A 52 -5.66 23.21 32.56
C ASN A 52 -6.04 22.01 33.42
N LYS A 53 -5.15 21.57 34.34
CA LYS A 53 -5.42 20.42 35.21
C LYS A 53 -6.71 20.60 36.02
N PRO A 54 -7.74 19.76 35.76
CA PRO A 54 -9.02 19.89 36.44
C PRO A 54 -8.92 19.42 37.90
N TYR A 55 -9.86 19.92 38.73
CA TYR A 55 -9.99 19.42 40.08
C TYR A 55 -10.32 17.92 40.08
N GLY A 56 -9.62 17.14 40.90
CA GLY A 56 -9.78 15.69 40.94
C GLY A 56 -8.93 14.91 39.97
N ALA A 57 -8.17 15.57 39.07
CA ALA A 57 -7.18 14.90 38.22
C ALA A 57 -6.05 14.28 39.06
N PHE A 58 -5.60 13.11 38.63
CA PHE A 58 -4.54 12.37 39.29
C PHE A 58 -3.17 12.90 38.86
N ALA A 59 -2.26 13.10 39.81
CA ALA A 59 -0.85 13.33 39.50
C ALA A 59 -0.19 12.01 39.05
N LEU A 60 0.85 12.11 38.22
CA LEU A 60 1.68 10.95 37.89
C LEU A 60 2.43 10.48 39.15
N ASN A 61 2.70 9.18 39.24
CA ASN A 61 3.49 8.61 40.33
C ASN A 61 4.98 8.77 40.10
N GLU A 62 5.73 8.72 41.17
CA GLU A 62 7.20 8.70 41.18
C GLU A 62 7.70 7.43 41.87
N GLY A 63 8.79 6.86 41.33
CA GLY A 63 9.42 5.66 41.91
C GLY A 63 8.48 4.45 41.94
N ASP A 64 8.40 3.79 43.09
CA ASP A 64 7.63 2.56 43.32
C ASP A 64 6.23 2.80 43.90
N ASN A 65 5.75 4.02 43.89
CA ASN A 65 4.40 4.34 44.36
C ASN A 65 3.37 3.95 43.25
N ALA A 66 2.26 3.37 43.64
CA ALA A 66 1.15 3.16 42.74
C ALA A 66 0.51 4.50 42.33
N PRO A 67 0.05 4.65 41.06
CA PRO A 67 -0.59 5.89 40.62
C PRO A 67 -1.92 6.15 41.30
N GLY A 68 -2.31 7.43 41.39
CA GLY A 68 -3.51 7.85 42.13
C GLY A 68 -4.85 7.35 41.54
N TRP A 69 -4.86 6.99 40.25
CA TRP A 69 -6.04 6.35 39.63
C TRP A 69 -6.17 4.86 39.97
N TYR A 70 -5.10 4.23 40.46
CA TYR A 70 -5.14 2.93 41.09
C TYR A 70 -5.49 3.12 42.56
N LYS A 71 -6.74 3.16 42.91
CA LYS A 71 -7.15 3.09 44.30
C LYS A 71 -7.28 1.63 44.70
N SER A 72 -6.37 1.18 45.58
CA SER A 72 -6.60 -0.04 46.34
C SER A 72 -7.64 0.27 47.41
N ASN A 73 -8.91 0.29 47.05
CA ASN A 73 -9.95 0.00 48.00
C ASN A 73 -9.89 -1.51 48.24
N ASP A 74 -10.28 -1.98 49.42
CA ASP A 74 -10.33 -3.42 49.76
C ASP A 74 -11.17 -4.25 48.75
N ASP A 75 -11.83 -3.60 47.77
CA ASP A 75 -12.62 -4.15 46.69
C ASP A 75 -12.00 -3.98 45.29
N GLY A 76 -10.77 -3.43 45.15
CA GLY A 76 -10.01 -3.41 43.88
C GLY A 76 -10.65 -2.63 42.70
N SER A 77 -11.59 -1.74 42.93
CA SER A 77 -12.66 -1.45 42.01
C SER A 77 -12.41 -0.46 40.88
N ASN A 78 -11.37 0.40 40.90
CA ASN A 78 -11.23 1.41 39.82
C ASN A 78 -10.40 0.95 38.61
N ALA A 79 -9.36 0.17 38.78
CA ALA A 79 -8.56 -0.35 37.66
C ALA A 79 -9.41 -1.24 36.77
N ASN A 80 -10.22 -2.14 37.34
CA ASN A 80 -11.13 -3.04 36.63
C ASN A 80 -12.20 -2.32 35.81
N THR A 81 -12.47 -1.03 36.03
CA THR A 81 -13.47 -0.27 35.28
C THR A 81 -12.89 0.37 34.02
N ILE A 82 -11.56 0.54 33.93
CA ILE A 82 -10.89 1.16 32.80
C ILE A 82 -11.00 0.23 31.58
N LYS A 83 -11.64 0.71 30.50
CA LYS A 83 -11.79 -0.01 29.23
C LYS A 83 -10.91 0.59 28.15
N LYS A 84 -10.65 1.88 28.24
CA LYS A 84 -9.89 2.64 27.25
C LYS A 84 -8.88 3.57 27.95
N VAL A 85 -7.69 3.66 27.35
CA VAL A 85 -6.67 4.65 27.72
C VAL A 85 -6.43 5.54 26.51
N VAL A 86 -6.27 6.85 26.76
CA VAL A 86 -5.93 7.84 25.74
C VAL A 86 -4.76 8.69 26.21
N PHE A 87 -3.70 8.72 25.46
CA PHE A 87 -2.65 9.71 25.61
C PHE A 87 -2.95 10.88 24.66
N ASP A 88 -3.37 12.03 25.22
CA ASP A 88 -3.59 13.23 24.44
C ASP A 88 -2.27 13.74 23.84
N ALA A 89 -2.30 14.36 22.65
CA ALA A 89 -1.09 14.83 21.97
C ALA A 89 -0.25 15.79 22.84
N SER A 90 -0.85 16.50 23.80
CA SER A 90 -0.13 17.34 24.76
C SER A 90 0.83 16.53 25.63
N PHE A 91 0.54 15.23 25.86
CA PHE A 91 1.35 14.35 26.71
C PHE A 91 2.74 14.07 26.13
N ALA A 92 2.97 14.33 24.84
CA ALA A 92 4.29 14.25 24.23
C ALA A 92 5.36 15.14 24.92
N ASN A 93 4.92 16.16 25.67
CA ASN A 93 5.78 17.03 26.46
C ASN A 93 5.98 16.54 27.90
N ALA A 94 5.24 15.53 28.35
CA ALA A 94 5.43 14.93 29.67
C ALA A 94 6.76 14.16 29.72
N ARG A 95 7.36 14.13 30.93
CA ARG A 95 8.62 13.40 31.17
C ARG A 95 8.48 12.57 32.45
N PRO A 96 7.67 11.52 32.43
CA PRO A 96 7.51 10.65 33.57
C PRO A 96 8.83 9.99 33.95
N THR A 97 9.07 9.80 35.22
CA THR A 97 10.24 9.07 35.75
C THR A 97 9.92 7.64 36.16
N SER A 98 8.63 7.32 36.25
CA SER A 98 8.12 5.97 36.54
C SER A 98 6.81 5.72 35.84
N CYS A 99 6.67 4.50 35.29
CA CYS A 99 5.41 3.93 34.81
C CYS A 99 4.95 2.75 35.67
N TYR A 100 5.49 2.66 36.91
CA TYR A 100 5.17 1.57 37.82
C TYR A 100 3.67 1.46 38.09
N LYS A 101 3.09 0.29 37.78
CA LYS A 101 1.67 -0.03 37.96
C LYS A 101 0.67 0.87 37.21
N TRP A 102 1.05 1.53 36.12
CA TRP A 102 0.14 2.46 35.45
C TRP A 102 -1.19 1.81 35.01
N PHE A 103 -1.15 0.60 34.48
CA PHE A 103 -2.33 -0.14 34.04
C PHE A 103 -2.46 -1.48 34.80
N TYR A 104 -1.84 -1.59 35.96
CA TYR A 104 -1.93 -2.80 36.77
C TYR A 104 -3.38 -3.10 37.13
N ASP A 105 -3.81 -4.37 36.92
CA ASP A 105 -5.15 -4.88 37.23
C ASP A 105 -6.26 -4.21 36.40
N CYS A 106 -5.93 -3.63 35.21
CA CYS A 106 -6.91 -3.12 34.26
C CYS A 106 -7.49 -4.29 33.43
N THR A 107 -8.19 -5.22 34.08
CA THR A 107 -8.64 -6.49 33.47
C THR A 107 -9.61 -6.31 32.30
N ASN A 108 -10.31 -5.17 32.20
CA ASN A 108 -11.23 -4.83 31.12
C ASN A 108 -10.64 -3.87 30.07
N LEU A 109 -9.35 -3.54 30.15
CA LEU A 109 -8.70 -2.65 29.19
C LEU A 109 -8.55 -3.36 27.83
N THR A 110 -9.19 -2.79 26.80
CA THR A 110 -9.15 -3.33 25.42
C THR A 110 -8.42 -2.42 24.44
N THR A 111 -8.30 -1.12 24.75
CA THR A 111 -7.82 -0.11 23.79
C THR A 111 -6.91 0.90 24.45
N ILE A 112 -5.75 1.13 23.84
CA ILE A 112 -4.83 2.23 24.18
C ILE A 112 -4.62 3.06 22.92
N GLU A 113 -4.97 4.34 22.97
CA GLU A 113 -4.80 5.30 21.87
C GLU A 113 -3.73 6.33 22.22
N GLY A 114 -2.97 6.78 21.21
CA GLY A 114 -1.97 7.83 21.39
C GLY A 114 -0.77 7.41 22.24
N ILE A 115 -0.48 6.11 22.36
CA ILE A 115 0.64 5.61 23.18
C ILE A 115 1.99 6.14 22.67
N GLU A 116 2.08 6.53 21.40
CA GLU A 116 3.25 7.19 20.80
C GLU A 116 3.58 8.55 21.46
N TYR A 117 2.62 9.18 22.16
CA TYR A 117 2.84 10.41 22.93
C TYR A 117 3.43 10.14 24.33
N LEU A 118 3.55 8.88 24.74
CA LEU A 118 4.20 8.52 26.00
C LEU A 118 5.72 8.52 25.82
N ASN A 119 6.39 9.59 26.26
CA ASN A 119 7.85 9.67 26.26
C ASN A 119 8.44 8.98 27.51
N THR A 120 9.13 7.86 27.30
CA THR A 120 9.70 7.05 28.37
C THR A 120 11.20 7.30 28.63
N GLU A 121 11.81 8.31 28.00
CA GLU A 121 13.27 8.54 28.04
C GLU A 121 13.85 8.67 29.47
N ASN A 122 13.03 9.13 30.44
CA ASN A 122 13.45 9.33 31.85
C ASN A 122 12.90 8.24 32.79
N VAL A 123 12.18 7.24 32.26
CA VAL A 123 11.57 6.20 33.06
C VAL A 123 12.63 5.22 33.56
N THR A 124 12.65 4.98 34.87
CA THR A 124 13.57 4.03 35.53
C THR A 124 12.86 2.77 36.02
N ASN A 125 11.53 2.81 36.19
CA ASN A 125 10.74 1.68 36.67
C ASN A 125 9.48 1.48 35.83
N MET A 126 9.38 0.31 35.13
CA MET A 126 8.23 -0.16 34.36
C MET A 126 7.58 -1.42 34.99
N GLY A 127 7.94 -1.72 36.24
CA GLY A 127 7.39 -2.89 36.93
C GLY A 127 5.87 -2.85 37.03
N TRP A 128 5.20 -3.96 36.72
CA TRP A 128 3.75 -4.15 36.73
C TRP A 128 2.96 -3.22 35.78
N MET A 129 3.62 -2.58 34.83
CA MET A 129 2.97 -1.53 34.03
C MET A 129 1.68 -1.99 33.35
N PHE A 130 1.68 -3.19 32.74
CA PHE A 130 0.51 -3.79 32.07
C PHE A 130 0.08 -5.10 32.74
N SER A 131 0.56 -5.42 33.92
CA SER A 131 0.23 -6.68 34.58
C SER A 131 -1.28 -6.79 34.82
N SER A 132 -1.85 -7.94 34.50
CA SER A 132 -3.30 -8.24 34.59
C SER A 132 -4.17 -7.38 33.65
N CYS A 133 -3.63 -6.99 32.47
CA CYS A 133 -4.44 -6.45 31.38
C CYS A 133 -5.02 -7.60 30.56
N GLU A 134 -5.95 -8.36 31.17
CA GLU A 134 -6.43 -9.66 30.68
C GLU A 134 -7.16 -9.58 29.33
N ALA A 135 -7.85 -8.45 29.03
CA ALA A 135 -8.61 -8.25 27.80
C ALA A 135 -7.82 -7.57 26.68
N LEU A 136 -6.57 -7.16 26.93
CA LEU A 136 -5.75 -6.45 25.96
C LEU A 136 -5.19 -7.43 24.92
N THR A 137 -5.65 -7.33 23.69
CA THR A 137 -5.25 -8.23 22.59
C THR A 137 -4.05 -7.71 21.80
N ILE A 138 -3.85 -6.38 21.82
CA ILE A 138 -2.85 -5.64 21.03
C ILE A 138 -2.19 -4.61 21.92
N LEU A 139 -0.86 -4.52 21.86
CA LEU A 139 -0.09 -3.50 22.57
C LEU A 139 1.13 -3.08 21.74
N ASP A 140 1.17 -1.83 21.32
CA ASP A 140 2.32 -1.24 20.64
C ASP A 140 3.23 -0.55 21.68
N VAL A 141 4.46 -1.04 21.81
CA VAL A 141 5.51 -0.47 22.66
C VAL A 141 6.74 -0.04 21.87
N SER A 142 6.58 0.12 20.55
CA SER A 142 7.67 0.43 19.62
C SER A 142 8.34 1.78 19.89
N ASN A 143 7.62 2.72 20.51
CA ASN A 143 8.14 4.04 20.89
C ASN A 143 8.81 4.09 22.29
N PHE A 144 8.84 2.98 23.04
CA PHE A 144 9.40 2.98 24.39
C PHE A 144 10.94 3.07 24.36
N ASP A 145 11.50 4.14 24.92
CA ASP A 145 12.93 4.24 25.25
C ASP A 145 13.17 3.63 26.63
N THR A 146 13.78 2.45 26.67
CA THR A 146 14.00 1.69 27.90
C THR A 146 15.44 1.76 28.43
N LYS A 147 16.30 2.58 27.79
CA LYS A 147 17.74 2.67 28.15
C LYS A 147 18.03 2.98 29.63
N ASN A 148 17.11 3.70 30.31
CA ASN A 148 17.26 4.07 31.70
C ASN A 148 16.49 3.16 32.67
N VAL A 149 15.76 2.16 32.15
CA VAL A 149 14.94 1.27 32.95
C VAL A 149 15.80 0.25 33.68
N THR A 150 15.57 0.13 34.98
CA THR A 150 16.28 -0.83 35.86
C THR A 150 15.37 -1.95 36.36
N ASN A 151 14.05 -1.77 36.30
CA ASN A 151 13.06 -2.72 36.80
C ASN A 151 11.93 -2.93 35.81
N MET A 152 11.81 -4.18 35.30
CA MET A 152 10.76 -4.65 34.36
C MET A 152 9.95 -5.83 34.95
N ARG A 153 10.03 -6.06 36.27
CA ARG A 153 9.34 -7.18 36.92
C ARG A 153 7.82 -7.12 36.64
N TYR A 154 7.20 -8.22 36.32
CA TYR A 154 5.76 -8.35 36.05
C TYR A 154 5.22 -7.41 34.96
N MET A 155 6.04 -6.85 34.08
CA MET A 155 5.63 -5.76 33.20
C MET A 155 4.41 -6.14 32.30
N PHE A 156 4.37 -7.36 31.81
CA PHE A 156 3.29 -7.89 30.94
C PHE A 156 2.62 -9.13 31.55
N SER A 157 2.85 -9.43 32.82
CA SER A 157 2.32 -10.65 33.46
C SER A 157 0.79 -10.67 33.43
N ILE A 158 0.21 -11.86 33.21
CA ILE A 158 -1.26 -12.09 33.20
C ILE A 158 -1.95 -11.28 32.08
N CYS A 159 -1.31 -11.15 30.92
CA CYS A 159 -1.92 -10.61 29.71
C CYS A 159 -2.47 -11.75 28.84
N PHE A 160 -3.52 -12.43 29.31
CA PHE A 160 -4.03 -13.66 28.70
C PHE A 160 -4.44 -13.56 27.23
N ALA A 161 -4.95 -12.40 26.80
CA ALA A 161 -5.45 -12.20 25.44
C ALA A 161 -4.37 -11.68 24.47
N LEU A 162 -3.17 -11.34 24.96
CA LEU A 162 -2.11 -10.75 24.14
C LEU A 162 -1.49 -11.82 23.23
N THR A 163 -1.79 -11.74 21.94
CA THR A 163 -1.35 -12.75 20.96
C THR A 163 0.03 -12.50 20.39
N THR A 164 0.46 -11.23 20.38
CA THR A 164 1.75 -10.78 19.87
C THR A 164 2.27 -9.62 20.70
N LEU A 165 3.59 -9.51 20.84
CA LEU A 165 4.26 -8.42 21.55
C LEU A 165 5.65 -8.19 20.92
N ASP A 166 5.89 -7.01 20.37
CA ASP A 166 7.20 -6.64 19.83
C ASP A 166 7.96 -5.81 20.87
N VAL A 167 9.01 -6.41 21.40
CA VAL A 167 9.95 -5.80 22.36
C VAL A 167 11.35 -5.67 21.75
N SER A 168 11.48 -5.75 20.44
CA SER A 168 12.76 -5.71 19.72
C SER A 168 13.51 -4.38 19.88
N ASN A 169 12.80 -3.29 20.23
CA ASN A 169 13.37 -1.97 20.52
C ASN A 169 13.87 -1.79 21.96
N PHE A 170 13.62 -2.76 22.87
CA PHE A 170 13.99 -2.61 24.27
C PHE A 170 15.51 -2.67 24.47
N ASP A 171 16.08 -1.64 25.06
CA ASP A 171 17.44 -1.62 25.60
C ASP A 171 17.39 -2.06 27.07
N THR A 172 17.89 -3.26 27.33
CA THR A 172 17.81 -3.89 28.65
C THR A 172 19.13 -3.88 29.43
N GLN A 173 20.17 -3.21 28.90
CA GLN A 173 21.52 -3.23 29.51
C GLN A 173 21.58 -2.77 30.97
N ASN A 174 20.63 -1.93 31.41
CA ASN A 174 20.56 -1.41 32.79
C ASN A 174 19.53 -2.15 33.67
N VAL A 175 18.80 -3.11 33.11
CA VAL A 175 17.77 -3.85 33.85
C VAL A 175 18.41 -4.85 34.80
N THR A 176 17.94 -4.86 36.05
CA THR A 176 18.39 -5.79 37.09
C THR A 176 17.34 -6.81 37.50
N ASN A 177 16.05 -6.51 37.26
CA ASN A 177 14.94 -7.41 37.60
C ASN A 177 13.96 -7.58 36.42
N MET A 178 13.81 -8.83 35.96
CA MET A 178 12.86 -9.28 34.92
C MET A 178 11.94 -10.39 35.42
N SER A 179 11.84 -10.58 36.78
CA SER A 179 11.01 -11.66 37.31
C SER A 179 9.55 -11.52 36.86
N ASN A 180 8.94 -12.63 36.43
CA ASN A 180 7.57 -12.71 35.96
C ASN A 180 7.22 -11.78 34.77
N MET A 181 8.20 -11.28 34.00
CA MET A 181 7.99 -10.21 33.04
C MET A 181 6.91 -10.58 31.99
N PHE A 182 6.86 -11.83 31.55
CA PHE A 182 5.90 -12.33 30.57
C PHE A 182 5.00 -13.46 31.13
N SER A 183 5.08 -13.76 32.42
CA SER A 183 4.35 -14.87 33.03
C SER A 183 2.85 -14.80 32.77
N ASP A 184 2.22 -15.93 32.39
CA ASP A 184 0.80 -16.01 32.07
C ASP A 184 0.35 -15.17 30.86
N CYS A 185 1.22 -14.96 29.86
CA CYS A 185 0.83 -14.46 28.53
C CYS A 185 0.37 -15.65 27.66
N SER A 186 -0.69 -16.33 28.07
CA SER A 186 -1.06 -17.66 27.59
C SER A 186 -1.55 -17.73 26.12
N ALA A 187 -1.75 -16.57 25.45
CA ALA A 187 -2.04 -16.51 24.01
C ALA A 187 -0.80 -16.18 23.14
N LEU A 188 0.33 -15.82 23.78
CA LEU A 188 1.53 -15.43 23.05
C LEU A 188 2.24 -16.66 22.48
N THR A 189 2.47 -16.68 21.15
CA THR A 189 3.05 -17.86 20.47
C THR A 189 4.55 -17.71 20.19
N THR A 190 5.03 -16.50 20.02
CA THR A 190 6.41 -16.18 19.67
C THR A 190 6.88 -14.92 20.40
N LEU A 191 8.15 -14.92 20.83
CA LEU A 191 8.76 -13.76 21.48
C LEU A 191 10.18 -13.56 20.94
N ASP A 192 10.52 -12.33 20.54
CA ASP A 192 11.86 -11.96 20.06
C ASP A 192 12.61 -11.17 21.12
N LEU A 193 13.55 -11.81 21.77
CA LEU A 193 14.43 -11.25 22.81
C LEU A 193 15.87 -11.07 22.31
N SER A 194 16.09 -11.05 21.00
CA SER A 194 17.43 -11.00 20.41
C SER A 194 18.23 -9.76 20.78
N ASN A 195 17.55 -8.66 21.14
CA ASN A 195 18.19 -7.43 21.60
C ASN A 195 18.39 -7.34 23.12
N PHE A 196 17.84 -8.28 23.89
CA PHE A 196 17.97 -8.27 25.35
C PHE A 196 19.41 -8.52 25.80
N ASP A 197 20.06 -7.50 26.36
CA ASP A 197 21.34 -7.61 27.08
C ASP A 197 21.05 -7.86 28.57
N THR A 198 21.19 -9.11 28.98
CA THR A 198 20.81 -9.54 30.33
C THR A 198 21.99 -9.66 31.29
N LYS A 199 23.15 -9.12 30.93
CA LYS A 199 24.39 -9.24 31.73
C LYS A 199 24.30 -8.73 33.18
N ASN A 200 23.36 -7.78 33.43
CA ASN A 200 23.14 -7.17 34.74
C ASN A 200 21.88 -7.68 35.48
N VAL A 201 21.12 -8.61 34.84
CA VAL A 201 19.87 -9.12 35.41
C VAL A 201 20.16 -10.15 36.48
N THR A 202 19.72 -9.86 37.71
CA THR A 202 19.94 -10.73 38.89
C THR A 202 18.73 -11.63 39.19
N ASP A 203 17.52 -11.22 38.77
CA ASP A 203 16.29 -11.97 39.01
C ASP A 203 15.51 -12.15 37.71
N MET A 204 15.39 -13.41 37.23
CA MET A 204 14.59 -13.88 36.07
C MET A 204 13.58 -14.94 36.50
N SER A 205 13.30 -15.08 37.80
CA SER A 205 12.39 -16.10 38.30
C SER A 205 11.00 -15.98 37.66
N TRP A 206 10.42 -17.10 37.24
CA TRP A 206 9.09 -17.18 36.65
C TRP A 206 8.87 -16.35 35.35
N MET A 207 9.92 -15.93 34.66
CA MET A 207 9.87 -14.91 33.60
C MET A 207 8.89 -15.28 32.46
N PHE A 208 8.77 -16.56 32.10
CA PHE A 208 7.90 -17.08 31.05
C PHE A 208 6.90 -18.13 31.58
N SER A 209 6.73 -18.25 32.88
CA SER A 209 5.92 -19.31 33.46
C SER A 209 4.46 -19.23 33.02
N PHE A 210 3.83 -20.38 32.75
CA PHE A 210 2.44 -20.53 32.33
C PHE A 210 2.13 -19.99 30.92
N ASP A 211 3.15 -19.71 30.09
CA ASP A 211 2.98 -19.33 28.69
C ASP A 211 2.70 -20.57 27.83
N THR A 212 1.50 -21.11 27.97
CA THR A 212 1.14 -22.41 27.41
C THR A 212 1.04 -22.43 25.89
N ALA A 213 0.81 -21.30 25.22
CA ALA A 213 0.82 -21.20 23.76
C ALA A 213 2.20 -20.89 23.17
N LEU A 214 3.19 -20.54 24.01
CA LEU A 214 4.50 -20.08 23.54
C LEU A 214 5.29 -21.25 22.90
N ILE A 215 5.61 -21.09 21.63
CA ILE A 215 6.33 -22.11 20.83
C ILE A 215 7.79 -21.73 20.66
N THR A 216 8.09 -20.46 20.41
CA THR A 216 9.43 -20.00 20.05
C THR A 216 9.83 -18.73 20.79
N ILE A 217 11.02 -18.75 21.40
CA ILE A 217 11.69 -17.56 21.93
C ILE A 217 12.99 -17.39 21.13
N TYR A 218 13.09 -16.34 20.33
CA TYR A 218 14.34 -15.97 19.65
C TYR A 218 15.26 -15.23 20.63
N ALA A 219 16.53 -15.60 20.64
CA ALA A 219 17.54 -14.95 21.44
C ALA A 219 18.88 -14.87 20.72
N SER A 220 19.77 -14.01 21.20
CA SER A 220 21.16 -13.88 20.75
C SER A 220 22.13 -14.20 21.88
N ASP A 221 23.42 -14.06 21.61
CA ASP A 221 24.52 -14.20 22.59
C ASP A 221 24.51 -13.14 23.69
N LYS A 222 23.69 -12.08 23.55
CA LYS A 222 23.48 -11.06 24.59
C LYS A 222 22.62 -11.55 25.75
N PHE A 223 21.73 -12.55 25.51
CA PHE A 223 20.91 -13.12 26.55
C PHE A 223 21.73 -14.13 27.36
N VAL A 224 22.19 -13.70 28.52
CA VAL A 224 23.04 -14.50 29.42
C VAL A 224 22.44 -14.57 30.83
N THR A 225 22.71 -15.64 31.56
CA THR A 225 22.23 -15.86 32.91
C THR A 225 23.36 -15.84 33.97
N THR A 226 24.51 -15.27 33.60
CA THR A 226 25.72 -15.30 34.46
C THR A 226 25.58 -14.49 35.75
N ALA A 227 24.89 -13.34 35.72
CA ALA A 227 24.60 -12.53 36.89
C ALA A 227 23.31 -12.94 37.61
N CYS A 228 22.51 -13.81 36.99
CA CYS A 228 21.20 -14.19 37.53
C CYS A 228 21.36 -15.06 38.79
N GLU A 229 20.94 -14.55 39.91
CA GLU A 229 20.91 -15.27 41.18
C GLU A 229 19.62 -16.07 41.31
N GLU A 230 18.48 -15.43 41.00
CA GLU A 230 17.13 -16.01 41.03
C GLU A 230 16.62 -16.33 39.61
N GLY A 231 16.49 -17.60 39.29
CA GLY A 231 16.07 -18.08 37.97
C GLY A 231 15.20 -19.34 38.03
N GLN A 232 14.62 -19.61 39.22
CA GLN A 232 13.75 -20.78 39.42
C GLN A 232 12.42 -20.63 38.67
N ASN A 233 11.89 -21.74 38.15
CA ASN A 233 10.60 -21.82 37.47
C ASN A 233 10.45 -20.87 36.28
N MET A 234 11.55 -20.43 35.67
CA MET A 234 11.56 -19.47 34.58
C MET A 234 10.65 -19.93 33.42
N PHE A 235 10.60 -21.25 33.17
CA PHE A 235 9.81 -21.85 32.09
C PHE A 235 8.72 -22.82 32.59
N LYS A 236 8.27 -22.67 33.85
CA LYS A 236 7.25 -23.56 34.40
C LYS A 236 6.01 -23.54 33.53
N ASP A 237 5.52 -24.72 33.13
CA ASP A 237 4.31 -24.94 32.36
C ASP A 237 4.29 -24.31 30.93
N CYS A 238 5.47 -24.06 30.33
CA CYS A 238 5.63 -23.64 28.92
C CYS A 238 5.60 -24.87 28.01
N THR A 239 4.54 -25.63 28.03
CA THR A 239 4.47 -27.01 27.48
C THR A 239 4.66 -27.12 25.98
N ASN A 240 4.45 -26.08 25.21
CA ASN A 240 4.62 -26.06 23.76
C ASN A 240 5.96 -25.48 23.28
N LEU A 241 6.82 -25.07 24.22
CA LEU A 241 8.06 -24.38 23.88
C LEU A 241 9.07 -25.32 23.22
N VAL A 242 9.59 -24.92 22.06
CA VAL A 242 10.57 -25.66 21.26
C VAL A 242 11.71 -24.70 20.90
N GLY A 243 12.91 -25.01 21.41
CA GLY A 243 14.13 -24.31 21.03
C GLY A 243 15.16 -25.29 20.48
N ALA A 244 16.42 -25.25 20.98
CA ALA A 244 17.41 -26.27 20.65
C ALA A 244 16.98 -27.65 21.14
N VAL A 245 16.16 -27.68 22.19
CA VAL A 245 15.53 -28.92 22.72
C VAL A 245 14.05 -28.65 23.02
N PRO A 246 13.19 -29.69 22.97
CA PRO A 246 11.79 -29.57 23.40
C PRO A 246 11.70 -29.43 24.91
N TYR A 247 10.58 -28.85 25.37
CA TYR A 247 10.27 -28.63 26.78
C TYR A 247 10.31 -29.92 27.61
N ASP A 248 10.93 -29.84 28.78
CA ASP A 248 11.00 -30.90 29.79
C ASP A 248 10.53 -30.33 31.14
N GLU A 249 9.43 -30.86 31.69
CA GLU A 249 8.84 -30.39 32.94
C GLU A 249 9.80 -30.43 34.16
N ASN A 250 10.89 -31.22 34.09
CA ASN A 250 11.89 -31.33 35.15
C ASN A 250 13.02 -30.29 35.01
N LYS A 251 13.05 -29.52 33.91
CA LYS A 251 14.08 -28.52 33.59
C LYS A 251 13.44 -27.16 33.36
N ARG A 252 13.16 -26.41 34.41
CA ARG A 252 12.33 -25.20 34.37
C ARG A 252 13.10 -23.94 34.68
N GLY A 253 14.38 -24.02 35.00
CA GLY A 253 15.16 -22.88 35.47
C GLY A 253 15.98 -22.18 34.39
N LYS A 254 16.77 -21.22 34.84
CA LYS A 254 17.63 -20.36 34.00
C LYS A 254 18.65 -21.10 33.14
N GLU A 255 19.00 -22.36 33.52
CA GLU A 255 19.91 -23.21 32.79
C GLU A 255 19.41 -23.55 31.38
N MET A 256 18.09 -23.45 31.18
CA MET A 256 17.46 -23.70 29.88
C MET A 256 17.32 -22.39 29.03
N ALA A 257 17.73 -21.24 29.54
CA ALA A 257 17.64 -19.96 28.85
C ALA A 257 18.83 -19.74 27.89
N ASN A 258 18.97 -20.61 26.89
CA ASN A 258 19.98 -20.52 25.84
C ASN A 258 19.51 -21.24 24.57
N TYR A 259 20.12 -20.90 23.43
CA TYR A 259 19.76 -21.45 22.11
C TYR A 259 20.67 -22.59 21.63
N THR A 260 21.58 -23.08 22.48
CA THR A 260 22.47 -24.20 22.12
C THR A 260 22.00 -25.55 22.67
N THR A 261 21.52 -25.54 23.91
CA THR A 261 21.09 -26.74 24.63
C THR A 261 19.80 -26.51 25.44
N GLY A 262 19.18 -25.36 25.28
CA GLY A 262 18.01 -24.90 26.04
C GLY A 262 16.77 -24.67 25.17
N TYR A 263 15.88 -23.85 25.67
CA TYR A 263 14.56 -23.59 25.09
C TYR A 263 14.51 -22.40 24.13
N PHE A 264 15.61 -21.71 23.92
CA PHE A 264 15.66 -20.61 22.97
C PHE A 264 16.02 -21.09 21.56
N THR A 265 15.63 -20.32 20.57
CA THR A 265 15.96 -20.47 19.17
C THR A 265 16.97 -19.38 18.79
N ASP A 266 18.05 -19.76 18.08
CA ASP A 266 19.03 -18.78 17.61
C ASP A 266 18.39 -17.79 16.65
N ILE A 267 18.51 -16.49 16.92
CA ILE A 267 18.01 -15.43 16.04
C ILE A 267 18.57 -15.55 14.62
N ALA A 268 19.79 -16.07 14.47
CA ALA A 268 20.39 -16.30 13.14
C ALA A 268 19.60 -17.32 12.29
N SER A 269 18.74 -18.13 12.90
CA SER A 269 17.85 -19.07 12.19
C SER A 269 16.51 -18.46 11.80
N LYS A 270 16.20 -17.21 12.23
CA LYS A 270 14.95 -16.53 11.88
C LYS A 270 14.93 -16.20 10.40
N VAL A 271 13.96 -16.73 9.69
CA VAL A 271 13.80 -16.51 8.25
C VAL A 271 13.19 -15.14 8.02
N ALA A 272 13.72 -14.41 7.02
CA ALA A 272 13.12 -13.17 6.59
C ALA A 272 11.73 -13.40 5.97
N GLU A 273 10.79 -12.52 6.28
CA GLU A 273 9.43 -12.54 5.75
C GLU A 273 9.18 -11.27 4.91
N SER A 274 8.32 -11.41 3.90
CA SER A 274 7.84 -10.26 3.13
C SER A 274 6.55 -9.73 3.75
N TYR A 275 6.47 -8.43 3.97
CA TYR A 275 5.32 -7.79 4.59
C TYR A 275 5.19 -6.32 4.18
N ALA A 276 4.03 -5.71 4.44
CA ALA A 276 3.83 -4.28 4.30
C ALA A 276 3.39 -3.65 5.62
N VAL A 277 3.80 -2.41 5.86
CA VAL A 277 3.42 -1.62 7.03
C VAL A 277 2.79 -0.32 6.56
N PHE A 278 1.62 0.02 7.09
CA PHE A 278 0.95 1.28 6.81
C PHE A 278 1.15 2.26 7.98
N ASP A 279 1.68 3.42 7.68
CA ASP A 279 1.82 4.55 8.60
C ASP A 279 0.68 5.55 8.35
N GLU A 280 -0.30 5.58 9.25
CA GLU A 280 -1.46 6.46 9.18
C GLU A 280 -1.09 7.95 9.31
N ALA A 281 0.00 8.29 10.01
CA ALA A 281 0.41 9.68 10.20
C ALA A 281 0.91 10.32 8.88
N THR A 282 1.54 9.52 8.03
CA THR A 282 2.08 9.96 6.73
C THR A 282 1.31 9.43 5.53
N ASN A 283 0.30 8.57 5.75
CA ASN A 283 -0.42 7.83 4.70
C ASN A 283 0.54 7.06 3.77
N THR A 284 1.59 6.46 4.35
CA THR A 284 2.63 5.74 3.62
C THR A 284 2.53 4.24 3.84
N LEU A 285 2.46 3.47 2.75
CA LEU A 285 2.57 2.01 2.77
C LEU A 285 4.00 1.61 2.43
N THR A 286 4.70 0.93 3.35
CA THR A 286 6.09 0.51 3.18
C THR A 286 6.21 -1.00 3.09
N PHE A 287 6.83 -1.50 2.03
CA PHE A 287 7.12 -2.92 1.80
C PHE A 287 8.52 -3.27 2.28
N LYS A 288 8.65 -4.38 3.02
CA LYS A 288 9.91 -4.88 3.59
C LYS A 288 10.03 -6.40 3.47
N HIS A 289 11.28 -6.88 3.46
CA HIS A 289 11.60 -8.30 3.55
C HIS A 289 12.77 -8.49 4.52
N ASP A 290 12.47 -8.71 5.77
CA ASP A 290 13.46 -8.90 6.82
C ASP A 290 12.95 -9.79 7.96
N THR A 291 13.75 -9.95 8.99
CA THR A 291 13.41 -10.76 10.18
C THR A 291 12.67 -9.96 11.25
N LYS A 292 12.29 -8.69 11.00
CA LYS A 292 11.76 -7.73 11.98
C LYS A 292 10.30 -7.35 11.71
N LYS A 293 9.49 -8.27 11.16
CA LYS A 293 8.08 -8.01 10.89
C LYS A 293 7.37 -7.53 12.16
N PRO A 294 6.91 -6.27 12.20
CA PRO A 294 6.22 -5.75 13.37
C PRO A 294 4.80 -6.31 13.46
N TYR A 295 4.23 -6.21 14.66
CA TYR A 295 2.81 -6.47 14.83
C TYR A 295 1.95 -5.53 13.97
N GLY A 296 0.84 -6.06 13.42
CA GLY A 296 -0.03 -5.28 12.53
C GLY A 296 0.49 -5.14 11.11
N ALA A 297 1.72 -5.61 10.81
CA ALA A 297 2.21 -5.67 9.44
C ALA A 297 1.40 -6.68 8.62
N PHE A 298 1.04 -6.29 7.43
CA PHE A 298 0.27 -7.10 6.49
C PHE A 298 1.18 -8.13 5.82
N ALA A 299 0.74 -9.38 5.74
CA ALA A 299 1.36 -10.36 4.85
C ALA A 299 1.03 -10.01 3.39
N LEU A 300 1.95 -10.35 2.47
CA LEU A 300 1.65 -10.24 1.04
C LEU A 300 0.61 -11.28 0.66
N ASN A 301 -0.30 -10.91 -0.25
CA ASN A 301 -1.20 -11.89 -0.84
C ASN A 301 -0.43 -12.72 -1.87
N GLU A 302 -0.50 -14.02 -1.75
CA GLU A 302 0.13 -14.95 -2.71
C GLU A 302 -0.90 -15.63 -3.63
N ILE A 303 -2.21 -15.45 -3.39
CA ILE A 303 -3.32 -16.08 -4.12
C ILE A 303 -4.50 -15.10 -4.18
N GLU A 304 -5.16 -14.95 -5.31
CA GLU A 304 -6.46 -14.37 -5.72
C GLU A 304 -7.28 -13.48 -4.73
N ASN A 305 -6.76 -13.11 -3.57
CA ASN A 305 -7.43 -12.26 -2.60
C ASN A 305 -6.75 -10.90 -2.53
N ALA A 306 -7.53 -9.87 -2.36
CA ALA A 306 -7.03 -8.52 -2.11
C ALA A 306 -6.04 -8.52 -0.93
N PRO A 307 -4.96 -7.72 -1.00
CA PRO A 307 -3.95 -7.68 0.04
C PRO A 307 -4.50 -7.18 1.37
N GLY A 308 -3.88 -7.58 2.50
CA GLY A 308 -4.36 -7.28 3.84
C GLY A 308 -4.46 -5.79 4.20
N TRP A 309 -3.71 -4.91 3.49
CA TRP A 309 -3.83 -3.44 3.63
C TRP A 309 -5.05 -2.87 2.89
N TYR A 310 -5.60 -3.61 1.93
CA TYR A 310 -6.90 -3.37 1.35
C TYR A 310 -7.96 -4.02 2.26
N LYS A 311 -8.35 -3.35 3.32
CA LYS A 311 -9.55 -3.78 4.06
C LYS A 311 -10.74 -3.15 3.35
N PRO A 312 -11.67 -3.92 2.79
CA PRO A 312 -12.99 -3.40 2.55
C PRO A 312 -13.61 -3.19 3.94
N ASN A 313 -13.49 -1.99 4.49
CA ASN A 313 -14.54 -1.51 5.38
C ASN A 313 -15.83 -1.56 4.56
N ASP A 314 -16.99 -1.70 5.22
CA ASP A 314 -18.28 -1.69 4.53
C ASP A 314 -18.46 -0.48 3.58
N ASP A 315 -17.52 0.49 3.61
CA ASP A 315 -17.41 1.69 2.80
C ASP A 315 -16.18 1.73 1.84
N GLY A 316 -15.36 0.69 1.79
CA GLY A 316 -14.24 0.59 0.83
C GLY A 316 -13.02 1.50 1.10
N SER A 317 -12.78 1.97 2.33
CA SER A 317 -12.09 3.23 2.56
C SER A 317 -10.59 3.23 2.84
N ASN A 318 -9.91 2.10 3.09
CA ASN A 318 -8.49 2.17 3.46
C ASN A 318 -7.54 2.38 2.28
N ALA A 319 -7.86 1.90 1.08
CA ALA A 319 -7.03 2.14 -0.10
C ALA A 319 -6.96 3.64 -0.46
N ASN A 320 -8.06 4.36 -0.31
CA ASN A 320 -8.19 5.79 -0.65
C ASN A 320 -7.28 6.72 0.16
N ILE A 321 -6.76 6.30 1.31
CA ILE A 321 -5.90 7.14 2.15
C ILE A 321 -4.41 6.95 1.88
N ILE A 322 -4.02 5.91 1.13
CA ILE A 322 -2.61 5.68 0.77
C ILE A 322 -2.17 6.75 -0.24
N LYS A 323 -1.24 7.62 0.15
CA LYS A 323 -0.68 8.68 -0.71
C LYS A 323 0.70 8.36 -1.24
N LYS A 324 1.43 7.54 -0.53
CA LYS A 324 2.80 7.16 -0.85
C LYS A 324 3.02 5.66 -0.64
N VAL A 325 3.75 5.05 -1.56
CA VAL A 325 4.27 3.69 -1.44
C VAL A 325 5.79 3.74 -1.42
N VAL A 326 6.40 2.95 -0.55
CA VAL A 326 7.85 2.79 -0.47
C VAL A 326 8.20 1.31 -0.50
N PHE A 327 9.02 0.90 -1.45
CA PHE A 327 9.70 -0.39 -1.38
C PHE A 327 11.06 -0.17 -0.72
N ASP A 328 11.22 -0.65 0.53
CA ASP A 328 12.49 -0.59 1.24
C ASP A 328 13.55 -1.44 0.53
N ALA A 329 14.82 -1.07 0.64
CA ALA A 329 15.91 -1.82 -0.02
C ALA A 329 15.96 -3.32 0.38
N SER A 330 15.47 -3.67 1.57
CA SER A 330 15.36 -5.07 2.00
C SER A 330 14.42 -5.88 1.11
N PHE A 331 13.39 -5.23 0.51
CA PHE A 331 12.41 -5.88 -0.35
C PHE A 331 13.01 -6.45 -1.65
N ALA A 332 14.21 -6.04 -2.03
CA ALA A 332 14.94 -6.63 -3.16
C ALA A 332 15.14 -8.15 -3.06
N ASN A 333 15.04 -8.71 -1.84
CA ASN A 333 15.12 -10.15 -1.59
C ASN A 333 13.76 -10.84 -1.57
N ALA A 334 12.65 -10.09 -1.58
CA ALA A 334 11.32 -10.65 -1.70
C ALA A 334 11.11 -11.30 -3.08
N ARG A 335 10.29 -12.33 -3.14
CA ARG A 335 9.96 -13.04 -4.38
C ARG A 335 8.44 -13.27 -4.43
N PRO A 336 7.66 -12.19 -4.58
CA PRO A 336 6.21 -12.32 -4.68
C PRO A 336 5.84 -13.15 -5.92
N THR A 337 4.80 -13.95 -5.80
CA THR A 337 4.22 -14.74 -6.90
C THR A 337 3.02 -14.05 -7.53
N SER A 338 2.44 -13.07 -6.83
CA SER A 338 1.33 -12.23 -7.29
C SER A 338 1.50 -10.79 -6.80
N CYS A 339 1.14 -9.85 -7.68
CA CYS A 339 0.93 -8.44 -7.36
C CYS A 339 -0.53 -8.02 -7.60
N CYS A 340 -1.44 -9.01 -7.66
CA CYS A 340 -2.87 -8.79 -7.90
C CYS A 340 -3.43 -7.78 -6.90
N GLU A 341 -4.05 -6.72 -7.42
CA GLU A 341 -4.74 -5.66 -6.66
C GLU A 341 -3.91 -4.94 -5.59
N TRP A 342 -2.57 -4.96 -5.66
CA TRP A 342 -1.73 -4.37 -4.60
C TRP A 342 -2.05 -2.89 -4.30
N PHE A 343 -2.41 -2.12 -5.32
CA PHE A 343 -2.75 -0.69 -5.18
C PHE A 343 -4.13 -0.38 -5.75
N ASN A 344 -5.00 -1.40 -5.85
CA ASN A 344 -6.37 -1.22 -6.32
C ASN A 344 -7.11 -0.21 -5.44
N GLY A 345 -7.73 0.80 -6.08
CA GLY A 345 -8.49 1.85 -5.40
C GLY A 345 -7.66 2.86 -4.61
N CYS A 346 -6.32 2.86 -4.74
CA CYS A 346 -5.48 3.89 -4.13
C CYS A 346 -5.63 5.23 -4.88
N THR A 347 -6.81 5.84 -4.80
CA THR A 347 -7.17 7.04 -5.57
C THR A 347 -6.30 8.25 -5.27
N ASP A 348 -5.76 8.36 -4.05
CA ASP A 348 -4.90 9.45 -3.59
C ASP A 348 -3.41 9.17 -3.77
N LEU A 349 -3.02 8.00 -4.30
CA LEU A 349 -1.63 7.62 -4.50
C LEU A 349 -0.95 8.52 -5.54
N THR A 350 0.07 9.26 -5.11
CA THR A 350 0.82 10.18 -5.98
C THR A 350 2.27 9.78 -6.17
N THR A 351 2.84 8.96 -5.26
CA THR A 351 4.28 8.71 -5.22
C THR A 351 4.57 7.24 -4.92
N ILE A 352 5.44 6.63 -5.73
CA ILE A 352 6.00 5.29 -5.49
C ILE A 352 7.52 5.44 -5.50
N GLU A 353 8.18 5.07 -4.40
CA GLU A 353 9.63 5.11 -4.24
C GLU A 353 10.20 3.69 -4.11
N GLY A 354 11.43 3.49 -4.58
CA GLY A 354 12.13 2.22 -4.45
C GLY A 354 11.53 1.08 -5.30
N VAL A 355 10.78 1.40 -6.37
CA VAL A 355 10.16 0.39 -7.24
C VAL A 355 11.20 -0.57 -7.84
N GLU A 356 12.45 -0.16 -7.96
CA GLU A 356 13.58 -1.00 -8.37
C GLU A 356 13.86 -2.18 -7.42
N TYR A 357 13.36 -2.12 -6.17
CA TYR A 357 13.45 -3.22 -5.20
C TYR A 357 12.29 -4.22 -5.30
N LEU A 358 11.28 -3.94 -6.10
CA LEU A 358 10.21 -4.90 -6.39
C LEU A 358 10.67 -5.91 -7.45
N ASN A 359 11.05 -7.10 -7.02
CA ASN A 359 11.42 -8.18 -7.94
C ASN A 359 10.18 -8.97 -8.39
N THR A 360 9.81 -8.82 -9.65
CA THR A 360 8.63 -9.46 -10.24
C THR A 360 8.94 -10.73 -11.04
N GLU A 361 10.14 -11.30 -10.92
CA GLU A 361 10.55 -12.47 -11.75
C GLU A 361 9.65 -13.70 -11.59
N ASN A 362 9.02 -13.88 -10.41
CA ASN A 362 8.14 -15.01 -10.11
C ASN A 362 6.65 -14.65 -10.20
N VAL A 363 6.33 -13.38 -10.53
CA VAL A 363 4.94 -12.92 -10.59
C VAL A 363 4.24 -13.50 -11.82
N THR A 364 3.11 -14.14 -11.58
CA THR A 364 2.24 -14.70 -12.62
C THR A 364 0.96 -13.91 -12.83
N ASP A 365 0.55 -13.12 -11.83
CA ASP A 365 -0.67 -12.30 -11.85
C ASP A 365 -0.37 -10.85 -11.44
N MET A 366 -0.65 -9.90 -12.36
CA MET A 366 -0.57 -8.46 -12.14
C MET A 366 -1.94 -7.78 -12.33
N SER A 367 -3.03 -8.57 -12.30
CA SER A 367 -4.38 -8.02 -12.50
C SER A 367 -4.70 -6.97 -11.46
N GLY A 368 -5.26 -5.85 -11.92
CA GLY A 368 -5.68 -4.73 -11.07
C GLY A 368 -4.58 -4.09 -10.21
N MET A 369 -3.28 -4.35 -10.49
CA MET A 369 -2.18 -3.89 -9.62
C MET A 369 -2.25 -2.40 -9.29
N PHE A 370 -2.62 -1.56 -10.27
CA PHE A 370 -2.77 -0.10 -10.11
C PHE A 370 -4.18 0.38 -10.45
N TRP A 371 -5.16 -0.52 -10.42
CA TRP A 371 -6.53 -0.16 -10.79
C TRP A 371 -7.08 0.96 -9.89
N GLY A 372 -7.52 2.06 -10.52
CA GLY A 372 -8.08 3.20 -9.78
C GLY A 372 -7.05 4.12 -9.12
N CYS A 373 -5.75 4.03 -9.47
CA CYS A 373 -4.74 4.99 -9.00
C CYS A 373 -4.90 6.35 -9.71
N ALA A 374 -6.03 7.02 -9.48
CA ALA A 374 -6.47 8.17 -10.26
C ALA A 374 -5.59 9.42 -10.10
N ALA A 375 -4.85 9.57 -8.99
CA ALA A 375 -3.95 10.70 -8.76
C ALA A 375 -2.52 10.47 -9.26
N LEU A 376 -2.18 9.26 -9.73
CA LEU A 376 -0.83 8.90 -10.16
C LEU A 376 -0.52 9.51 -11.52
N THR A 377 0.38 10.49 -11.58
CA THR A 377 0.73 11.23 -12.81
C THR A 377 1.87 10.59 -13.60
N THR A 378 2.73 9.85 -12.93
CA THR A 378 3.88 9.13 -13.51
C THR A 378 4.03 7.77 -12.81
N LEU A 379 4.45 6.75 -13.55
CA LEU A 379 4.71 5.41 -13.02
C LEU A 379 5.94 4.82 -13.72
N ASP A 380 6.95 4.44 -12.96
CA ASP A 380 8.11 3.72 -13.46
C ASP A 380 7.88 2.21 -13.33
N VAL A 381 7.78 1.53 -14.48
CA VAL A 381 7.66 0.06 -14.57
C VAL A 381 8.86 -0.56 -15.27
N SER A 382 9.97 0.20 -15.43
CA SER A 382 11.16 -0.23 -16.18
C SER A 382 11.85 -1.45 -15.57
N HIS A 383 11.64 -1.69 -14.27
CA HIS A 383 12.21 -2.83 -13.53
C HIS A 383 11.30 -4.07 -13.51
N PHE A 384 10.08 -3.99 -14.05
CA PHE A 384 9.15 -5.12 -14.02
C PHE A 384 9.59 -6.21 -15.00
N ASN A 385 9.86 -7.40 -14.49
CA ASN A 385 10.01 -8.60 -15.30
C ASN A 385 8.65 -9.29 -15.45
N THR A 386 8.06 -9.21 -16.63
CA THR A 386 6.72 -9.74 -16.90
C THR A 386 6.73 -11.07 -17.67
N GLN A 387 7.91 -11.72 -17.80
CA GLN A 387 8.05 -12.93 -18.61
C GLN A 387 7.15 -14.10 -18.17
N ASN A 388 6.79 -14.17 -16.89
CA ASN A 388 5.96 -15.24 -16.31
C ASN A 388 4.50 -14.82 -16.11
N VAL A 389 4.17 -13.55 -16.41
CA VAL A 389 2.82 -13.01 -16.21
C VAL A 389 1.86 -13.57 -17.22
N THR A 390 0.74 -14.08 -16.75
CA THR A 390 -0.36 -14.65 -17.56
C THR A 390 -1.60 -13.75 -17.55
N ASN A 391 -1.79 -12.93 -16.51
CA ASN A 391 -2.95 -12.08 -16.32
C ASN A 391 -2.52 -10.63 -16.07
N MET A 392 -2.95 -9.72 -16.96
CA MET A 392 -2.73 -8.27 -16.86
C MET A 392 -4.07 -7.49 -16.91
N SER A 393 -5.20 -8.18 -16.65
CA SER A 393 -6.51 -7.52 -16.67
C SER A 393 -6.56 -6.37 -15.66
N TYR A 394 -7.16 -5.24 -16.05
CA TYR A 394 -7.28 -4.03 -15.24
C TYR A 394 -5.96 -3.46 -14.68
N MET A 395 -4.79 -3.96 -15.08
CA MET A 395 -3.51 -3.62 -14.41
C MET A 395 -3.30 -2.12 -14.20
N LEU A 396 -3.72 -1.30 -15.15
CA LEU A 396 -3.56 0.16 -15.17
C LEU A 396 -4.89 0.89 -15.43
N SER A 397 -6.01 0.17 -15.28
CA SER A 397 -7.34 0.76 -15.47
C SER A 397 -7.59 1.90 -14.49
N ASP A 398 -8.28 2.94 -14.94
CA ASP A 398 -8.63 4.11 -14.13
C ASP A 398 -7.43 4.93 -13.58
N CYS A 399 -6.23 4.78 -14.17
CA CYS A 399 -5.10 5.67 -13.91
C CYS A 399 -5.29 7.00 -14.66
N SER A 400 -6.34 7.74 -14.34
CA SER A 400 -6.86 8.85 -15.16
C SER A 400 -5.94 10.07 -15.23
N ALA A 401 -5.02 10.27 -14.28
CA ALA A 401 -4.03 11.35 -14.29
C ALA A 401 -2.70 10.96 -14.97
N LEU A 402 -2.52 9.69 -15.35
CA LEU A 402 -1.27 9.21 -15.92
C LEU A 402 -1.05 9.80 -17.32
N THR A 403 0.00 10.62 -17.49
CA THR A 403 0.24 11.35 -18.75
C THR A 403 1.19 10.64 -19.70
N THR A 404 2.11 9.85 -19.15
CA THR A 404 3.12 9.09 -19.88
C THR A 404 3.36 7.74 -19.22
N LEU A 405 3.60 6.71 -20.01
CA LEU A 405 3.91 5.37 -19.54
C LEU A 405 4.85 4.68 -20.53
N ASP A 406 5.95 4.11 -20.04
CA ASP A 406 6.87 3.31 -20.84
C ASP A 406 6.74 1.83 -20.46
N VAL A 407 6.17 1.04 -21.37
CA VAL A 407 5.99 -0.41 -21.25
C VAL A 407 6.90 -1.19 -22.21
N SER A 408 7.98 -0.56 -22.68
CA SER A 408 8.90 -1.16 -23.68
C SER A 408 9.64 -2.40 -23.16
N ASN A 409 9.72 -2.58 -21.83
CA ASN A 409 10.32 -3.75 -21.18
C ASN A 409 9.32 -4.90 -20.95
N PHE A 410 8.01 -4.71 -21.18
CA PHE A 410 7.03 -5.76 -20.94
C PHE A 410 7.19 -6.91 -21.95
N ASN A 411 7.37 -8.11 -21.42
CA ASN A 411 7.29 -9.35 -22.18
C ASN A 411 5.91 -9.97 -21.99
N THR A 412 5.07 -9.88 -23.01
CA THR A 412 3.67 -10.33 -22.93
C THR A 412 3.44 -11.70 -23.58
N GLN A 413 4.51 -12.45 -23.91
CA GLN A 413 4.38 -13.72 -24.64
C GLN A 413 3.51 -14.78 -23.95
N ASN A 414 3.42 -14.75 -22.62
CA ASN A 414 2.63 -15.69 -21.80
C ASN A 414 1.27 -15.13 -21.36
N VAL A 415 1.00 -13.85 -21.67
CA VAL A 415 -0.26 -13.20 -21.27
C VAL A 415 -1.43 -13.75 -22.07
N THR A 416 -2.46 -14.16 -21.36
CA THR A 416 -3.72 -14.68 -21.93
C THR A 416 -4.89 -13.73 -21.75
N ASN A 417 -4.81 -12.80 -20.79
CA ASN A 417 -5.88 -11.86 -20.45
C ASN A 417 -5.33 -10.43 -20.36
N MET A 418 -5.86 -9.53 -21.21
CA MET A 418 -5.57 -8.09 -21.24
C MET A 418 -6.85 -7.25 -21.09
N TYR A 419 -7.89 -7.83 -20.50
CA TYR A 419 -9.19 -7.23 -20.26
C TYR A 419 -9.05 -5.89 -19.52
N TYR A 420 -9.51 -4.77 -20.12
CA TYR A 420 -9.47 -3.41 -19.59
C TYR A 420 -8.09 -2.94 -19.09
N MET A 421 -6.98 -3.47 -19.62
CA MET A 421 -5.62 -3.22 -19.08
C MET A 421 -5.26 -1.73 -18.96
N PHE A 422 -5.63 -0.90 -19.95
CA PHE A 422 -5.36 0.55 -19.97
C PHE A 422 -6.65 1.40 -19.97
N SER A 423 -7.78 0.80 -19.60
CA SER A 423 -9.07 1.49 -19.63
C SER A 423 -9.03 2.76 -18.77
N ASN A 424 -9.67 3.83 -19.25
CA ASN A 424 -9.77 5.13 -18.57
C ASN A 424 -8.42 5.76 -18.17
N CYS A 425 -7.32 5.43 -18.90
CA CYS A 425 -6.09 6.23 -18.85
C CYS A 425 -6.30 7.54 -19.63
N SER A 426 -7.23 8.35 -19.17
CA SER A 426 -7.83 9.45 -19.96
C SER A 426 -6.89 10.63 -20.23
N ALA A 427 -5.79 10.78 -19.47
CA ALA A 427 -4.76 11.80 -19.68
C ALA A 427 -3.58 11.29 -20.54
N LEU A 428 -3.52 9.98 -20.85
CA LEU A 428 -2.42 9.38 -21.59
C LEU A 428 -2.47 9.81 -23.06
N THR A 429 -1.44 10.52 -23.52
CA THR A 429 -1.41 11.10 -24.89
C THR A 429 -0.76 10.20 -25.93
N THR A 430 0.17 9.35 -25.48
CA THR A 430 0.89 8.37 -26.32
C THR A 430 1.12 7.09 -25.52
N LEU A 431 1.05 5.95 -26.20
CA LEU A 431 1.37 4.64 -25.63
C LEU A 431 2.02 3.79 -26.72
N ASP A 432 3.22 3.28 -26.46
CA ASP A 432 3.93 2.38 -27.37
C ASP A 432 3.76 0.93 -26.90
N VAL A 433 2.96 0.17 -27.63
CA VAL A 433 2.71 -1.27 -27.41
C VAL A 433 3.31 -2.13 -28.53
N SER A 434 4.25 -1.57 -29.29
CA SER A 434 4.87 -2.24 -30.45
C SER A 434 5.65 -3.51 -30.09
N ASN A 435 6.05 -3.67 -28.83
CA ASN A 435 6.72 -4.86 -28.28
C ASN A 435 5.75 -5.95 -27.78
N PHE A 436 4.43 -5.69 -27.73
CA PHE A 436 3.48 -6.65 -27.19
C PHE A 436 3.33 -7.86 -28.11
N ASN A 437 3.56 -9.04 -27.56
CA ASN A 437 3.22 -10.30 -28.21
C ASN A 437 1.85 -10.78 -27.71
N THR A 438 0.84 -10.70 -28.55
CA THR A 438 -0.54 -10.99 -28.19
C THR A 438 -1.03 -12.36 -28.67
N GLN A 439 -0.12 -13.24 -29.16
CA GLN A 439 -0.50 -14.51 -29.77
C GLN A 439 -1.31 -15.45 -28.86
N ASN A 440 -1.14 -15.33 -27.52
CA ASN A 440 -1.83 -16.18 -26.55
C ASN A 440 -3.03 -15.48 -25.90
N VAL A 441 -3.29 -14.22 -26.23
CA VAL A 441 -4.38 -13.44 -25.64
C VAL A 441 -5.72 -13.92 -26.17
N THR A 442 -6.65 -14.17 -25.26
CA THR A 442 -8.02 -14.61 -25.57
C THR A 442 -9.06 -13.53 -25.33
N ASP A 443 -8.77 -12.54 -24.48
CA ASP A 443 -9.66 -11.44 -24.13
C ASP A 443 -8.90 -10.10 -24.20
N MET A 444 -9.37 -9.21 -25.09
CA MET A 444 -8.87 -7.84 -25.27
C MET A 444 -9.98 -6.81 -25.06
N SER A 445 -11.13 -7.24 -24.54
CA SER A 445 -12.26 -6.32 -24.37
C SER A 445 -11.89 -5.15 -23.47
N GLY A 446 -12.29 -3.95 -23.90
CA GLY A 446 -12.04 -2.69 -23.21
C GLY A 446 -10.58 -2.29 -23.04
N MET A 447 -9.61 -2.95 -23.68
CA MET A 447 -8.17 -2.76 -23.43
C MET A 447 -7.74 -1.29 -23.45
N PHE A 448 -8.29 -0.47 -24.34
CA PHE A 448 -8.00 0.96 -24.48
C PHE A 448 -9.25 1.84 -24.28
N SER A 449 -10.30 1.31 -23.68
CA SER A 449 -11.54 2.02 -23.43
C SER A 449 -11.28 3.33 -22.68
N ASP A 450 -11.96 4.42 -23.06
CA ASP A 450 -11.85 5.75 -22.44
C ASP A 450 -10.43 6.38 -22.43
N CYS A 451 -9.52 5.95 -23.30
CA CYS A 451 -8.24 6.63 -23.54
C CYS A 451 -8.44 7.90 -24.39
N ARG A 452 -9.14 8.90 -23.81
CA ARG A 452 -9.68 10.05 -24.54
C ARG A 452 -8.63 11.01 -25.10
N ALA A 453 -7.43 11.07 -24.49
CA ALA A 453 -6.33 11.93 -24.93
C ALA A 453 -5.38 11.24 -25.92
N LEU A 454 -5.52 9.93 -26.14
CA LEU A 454 -4.62 9.14 -26.96
C LEU A 454 -4.83 9.50 -28.44
N THR A 455 -3.81 10.12 -29.07
CA THR A 455 -3.92 10.63 -30.45
C THR A 455 -3.44 9.63 -31.49
N THR A 456 -2.53 8.75 -31.12
CA THR A 456 -1.95 7.71 -31.96
C THR A 456 -1.77 6.43 -31.15
N LEU A 457 -2.08 5.30 -31.78
CA LEU A 457 -1.89 3.96 -31.19
C LEU A 457 -1.51 3.01 -32.32
N ASP A 458 -0.34 2.38 -32.22
CA ASP A 458 0.11 1.36 -33.19
C ASP A 458 -0.14 -0.04 -32.62
N VAL A 459 -1.17 -0.69 -33.17
CA VAL A 459 -1.56 -2.08 -32.84
C VAL A 459 -1.32 -3.00 -34.06
N SER A 460 -0.54 -2.55 -35.04
CA SER A 460 -0.32 -3.28 -36.31
C SER A 460 0.39 -4.62 -36.11
N ASN A 461 1.06 -4.87 -34.98
CA ASN A 461 1.67 -6.19 -34.64
C ASN A 461 0.80 -7.06 -33.73
N PHE A 462 -0.41 -6.66 -33.39
CA PHE A 462 -1.26 -7.51 -32.57
C PHE A 462 -1.68 -8.75 -33.35
N ASN A 463 -1.41 -9.93 -32.79
CA ASN A 463 -1.95 -11.19 -33.27
C ASN A 463 -3.23 -11.51 -32.49
N THR A 464 -4.36 -11.44 -33.18
CA THR A 464 -5.68 -11.59 -32.54
C THR A 464 -6.34 -12.94 -32.84
N GLN A 465 -5.59 -13.91 -33.41
CA GLN A 465 -6.14 -15.20 -33.86
C GLN A 465 -6.87 -16.00 -32.77
N ASN A 466 -6.50 -15.81 -31.48
CA ASN A 466 -7.10 -16.52 -30.35
C ASN A 466 -8.13 -15.66 -29.57
N VAL A 467 -8.31 -14.40 -29.97
CA VAL A 467 -9.22 -13.48 -29.28
C VAL A 467 -10.67 -13.85 -29.58
N THR A 468 -11.47 -13.92 -28.54
CA THR A 468 -12.90 -14.24 -28.60
C THR A 468 -13.80 -13.06 -28.28
N ASP A 469 -13.28 -12.05 -27.55
CA ASP A 469 -13.99 -10.84 -27.17
C ASP A 469 -13.15 -9.59 -27.48
N MET A 470 -13.71 -8.68 -28.30
CA MET A 470 -13.14 -7.37 -28.67
C MET A 470 -14.11 -6.23 -28.31
N SER A 471 -15.13 -6.52 -27.49
CA SER A 471 -16.09 -5.51 -27.08
C SER A 471 -15.39 -4.35 -26.37
N TYR A 472 -15.85 -3.12 -26.57
CA TYR A 472 -15.30 -1.90 -25.95
C TYR A 472 -13.81 -1.61 -26.22
N MET A 473 -13.08 -2.36 -27.07
CA MET A 473 -11.62 -2.29 -27.17
C MET A 473 -11.09 -0.88 -27.39
N PHE A 474 -11.76 -0.06 -28.19
CA PHE A 474 -11.44 1.35 -28.45
C PHE A 474 -12.60 2.30 -28.08
N PHE A 475 -13.46 1.87 -27.17
CA PHE A 475 -14.59 2.67 -26.71
C PHE A 475 -14.13 4.05 -26.25
N ASN A 476 -14.76 5.11 -26.78
CA ASN A 476 -14.52 6.49 -26.36
C ASN A 476 -13.06 7.00 -26.54
N CYS A 477 -12.30 6.41 -27.48
CA CYS A 477 -10.98 6.90 -27.89
C CYS A 477 -11.13 8.13 -28.80
N SER A 478 -11.67 9.21 -28.26
CA SER A 478 -12.18 10.36 -29.04
C SER A 478 -11.11 11.20 -29.75
N ALA A 479 -9.82 11.08 -29.38
CA ALA A 479 -8.73 11.81 -30.00
C ALA A 479 -7.98 11.00 -31.09
N ILE A 480 -8.19 9.70 -31.20
CA ILE A 480 -7.53 8.84 -32.20
C ILE A 480 -7.99 9.27 -33.60
N THR A 481 -7.04 9.65 -34.46
CA THR A 481 -7.32 10.11 -35.83
C THR A 481 -7.14 9.02 -36.88
N THR A 482 -6.31 8.03 -36.60
CA THR A 482 -6.00 6.88 -37.48
C THR A 482 -5.77 5.64 -36.61
N LEU A 483 -6.23 4.49 -37.09
CA LEU A 483 -6.06 3.21 -36.41
C LEU A 483 -5.77 2.14 -37.47
N ASP A 484 -4.61 1.48 -37.40
CA ASP A 484 -4.23 0.38 -38.27
C ASP A 484 -4.53 -0.96 -37.59
N ILE A 485 -5.61 -1.59 -38.07
CA ILE A 485 -6.11 -2.89 -37.59
C ILE A 485 -6.14 -3.92 -38.72
N ALA A 486 -5.37 -3.68 -39.79
CA ALA A 486 -5.36 -4.55 -40.97
C ALA A 486 -4.90 -5.99 -40.65
N ASN A 487 -4.16 -6.21 -39.57
CA ASN A 487 -3.68 -7.52 -39.15
C ASN A 487 -4.62 -8.27 -38.20
N PHE A 488 -5.75 -7.67 -37.82
CA PHE A 488 -6.68 -8.33 -36.89
C PHE A 488 -7.35 -9.54 -37.57
N ASP A 489 -7.12 -10.73 -37.00
CA ASP A 489 -7.85 -11.95 -37.32
C ASP A 489 -9.04 -12.07 -36.39
N THR A 490 -10.24 -11.91 -36.88
CA THR A 490 -11.47 -11.85 -36.08
C THR A 490 -12.35 -13.10 -36.20
N LYS A 491 -11.85 -14.17 -36.84
CA LYS A 491 -12.64 -15.38 -37.12
C LYS A 491 -13.21 -16.07 -35.87
N ASN A 492 -12.53 -15.91 -34.70
CA ASN A 492 -12.94 -16.51 -33.42
C ASN A 492 -13.72 -15.52 -32.54
N VAL A 493 -13.86 -14.26 -32.95
CA VAL A 493 -14.53 -13.21 -32.16
C VAL A 493 -16.04 -13.42 -32.20
N THR A 494 -16.65 -13.34 -31.03
CA THR A 494 -18.10 -13.49 -30.84
C THR A 494 -18.79 -12.19 -30.43
N ASP A 495 -18.05 -11.24 -29.83
CA ASP A 495 -18.56 -9.95 -29.39
C ASP A 495 -17.66 -8.81 -29.90
N MET A 496 -18.27 -7.85 -30.63
CA MET A 496 -17.67 -6.59 -31.11
C MET A 496 -18.50 -5.38 -30.66
N SER A 497 -19.38 -5.56 -29.67
CA SER A 497 -20.23 -4.48 -29.19
C SER A 497 -19.38 -3.31 -28.68
N TYR A 498 -19.80 -2.07 -29.00
CA TYR A 498 -19.12 -0.83 -28.60
C TYR A 498 -17.66 -0.69 -29.06
N MET A 499 -17.10 -1.57 -29.91
CA MET A 499 -15.67 -1.63 -30.22
C MET A 499 -15.08 -0.28 -30.65
N PHE A 500 -15.79 0.50 -31.44
CA PHE A 500 -15.38 1.84 -31.93
C PHE A 500 -16.40 2.92 -31.52
N TYR A 501 -17.10 2.74 -30.41
CA TYR A 501 -18.05 3.72 -29.90
C TYR A 501 -17.34 5.05 -29.60
N ASN A 502 -17.85 6.18 -30.15
CA ASN A 502 -17.34 7.52 -29.92
C ASN A 502 -15.83 7.73 -30.19
N CYS A 503 -15.28 7.09 -31.23
CA CYS A 503 -13.97 7.44 -31.78
C CYS A 503 -14.13 8.67 -32.69
N SER A 504 -14.57 9.79 -32.13
CA SER A 504 -15.14 10.93 -32.87
C SER A 504 -14.16 11.70 -33.76
N ALA A 505 -12.83 11.52 -33.59
CA ALA A 505 -11.81 12.10 -34.47
C ALA A 505 -11.38 11.16 -35.61
N LEU A 506 -11.81 9.88 -35.60
CA LEU A 506 -11.43 8.89 -36.58
C LEU A 506 -12.13 9.18 -37.93
N LYS A 507 -11.34 9.34 -39.01
CA LYS A 507 -11.85 9.72 -40.33
C LYS A 507 -12.14 8.54 -41.25
N THR A 508 -11.29 7.54 -41.19
CA THR A 508 -11.39 6.33 -42.02
C THR A 508 -11.07 5.11 -41.17
N LEU A 509 -11.75 4.02 -41.43
CA LEU A 509 -11.52 2.74 -40.74
C LEU A 509 -11.50 1.61 -41.78
N ASP A 510 -10.52 0.72 -41.69
CA ASP A 510 -10.41 -0.44 -42.58
C ASP A 510 -10.70 -1.73 -41.82
N VAL A 511 -11.89 -2.28 -42.00
CA VAL A 511 -12.35 -3.57 -41.47
C VAL A 511 -12.43 -4.65 -42.56
N SER A 512 -11.71 -4.47 -43.67
CA SER A 512 -11.80 -5.39 -44.82
C SER A 512 -11.28 -6.80 -44.52
N ASN A 513 -10.45 -6.96 -43.47
CA ASN A 513 -9.97 -8.27 -42.99
C ASN A 513 -10.87 -8.92 -41.94
N PHE A 514 -11.86 -8.19 -41.41
CA PHE A 514 -12.74 -8.74 -40.39
C PHE A 514 -13.61 -9.86 -40.94
N ASP A 515 -13.41 -11.06 -40.40
CA ASP A 515 -14.30 -12.21 -40.60
C ASP A 515 -15.29 -12.24 -39.43
N THR A 516 -16.52 -11.85 -39.72
CA THR A 516 -17.56 -11.65 -38.68
C THR A 516 -18.60 -12.78 -38.68
N GLN A 517 -18.30 -13.93 -39.29
CA GLN A 517 -19.25 -15.04 -39.39
C GLN A 517 -19.72 -15.59 -38.03
N ASN A 518 -18.91 -15.42 -36.95
CA ASN A 518 -19.19 -15.88 -35.60
C ASN A 518 -19.67 -14.76 -34.65
N VAL A 519 -19.67 -13.50 -35.12
CA VAL A 519 -20.02 -12.36 -34.27
C VAL A 519 -21.52 -12.31 -34.01
N THR A 520 -21.90 -12.37 -32.75
CA THR A 520 -23.31 -12.39 -32.33
C THR A 520 -23.81 -11.05 -31.83
N ASP A 521 -22.91 -10.16 -31.35
CA ASP A 521 -23.25 -8.81 -30.90
C ASP A 521 -22.35 -7.76 -31.57
N MET A 522 -22.99 -6.79 -32.24
CA MET A 522 -22.38 -5.62 -32.87
C MET A 522 -23.08 -4.34 -32.42
N SER A 523 -23.80 -4.37 -31.29
CA SER A 523 -24.54 -3.23 -30.78
C SER A 523 -23.59 -2.07 -30.53
N TRP A 524 -23.98 -0.87 -30.98
CA TRP A 524 -23.25 0.37 -30.77
C TRP A 524 -21.83 0.41 -31.35
N MET A 525 -21.45 -0.54 -32.21
CA MET A 525 -20.07 -0.76 -32.70
C MET A 525 -19.43 0.51 -33.27
N PHE A 526 -20.16 1.30 -34.06
CA PHE A 526 -19.67 2.54 -34.68
C PHE A 526 -20.42 3.79 -34.21
N TYR A 527 -21.13 3.72 -33.10
CA TYR A 527 -21.95 4.81 -32.59
C TYR A 527 -21.15 6.10 -32.37
N ASN A 528 -21.73 7.25 -32.72
CA ASN A 528 -21.21 8.61 -32.47
C ASN A 528 -19.81 8.89 -33.06
N ASN A 529 -19.54 8.38 -34.28
CA ASN A 529 -18.32 8.65 -35.02
C ASN A 529 -18.52 9.79 -36.01
N SER A 530 -18.65 11.00 -35.48
CA SER A 530 -19.05 12.17 -36.29
C SER A 530 -18.04 12.59 -37.38
N ALA A 531 -16.74 12.30 -37.20
CA ALA A 531 -15.74 12.57 -38.25
C ALA A 531 -15.57 11.44 -39.26
N LEU A 532 -16.17 10.25 -39.02
CA LEU A 532 -15.97 9.06 -39.85
C LEU A 532 -16.69 9.22 -41.19
N THR A 533 -15.92 9.23 -42.27
CA THR A 533 -16.43 9.40 -43.62
C THR A 533 -16.46 8.07 -44.39
N THR A 534 -15.56 7.16 -44.07
CA THR A 534 -15.40 5.93 -44.85
C THR A 534 -15.04 4.73 -43.98
N ILE A 535 -15.79 3.64 -44.14
CA ILE A 535 -15.45 2.33 -43.60
C ILE A 535 -15.18 1.39 -44.76
N TYR A 536 -13.94 0.92 -44.93
CA TYR A 536 -13.61 -0.09 -45.92
C TYR A 536 -13.96 -1.48 -45.42
N ALA A 537 -14.65 -2.29 -46.20
CA ALA A 537 -15.01 -3.66 -45.88
C ALA A 537 -14.82 -4.60 -47.08
N SER A 538 -14.90 -5.89 -46.84
CA SER A 538 -14.93 -6.94 -47.86
C SER A 538 -16.13 -7.87 -47.65
N ASP A 539 -16.23 -8.91 -48.45
CA ASP A 539 -17.25 -9.96 -48.36
C ASP A 539 -17.15 -10.83 -47.11
N LYS A 540 -16.04 -10.72 -46.35
CA LYS A 540 -15.88 -11.39 -45.05
C LYS A 540 -16.71 -10.73 -43.93
N PHE A 541 -17.01 -9.43 -44.05
CA PHE A 541 -17.86 -8.74 -43.10
C PHE A 541 -19.32 -9.07 -43.34
N VAL A 542 -19.83 -10.01 -42.56
CA VAL A 542 -21.21 -10.51 -42.64
C VAL A 542 -21.95 -10.34 -41.34
N THR A 543 -23.27 -10.19 -41.39
CA THR A 543 -24.11 -9.98 -40.20
C THR A 543 -25.09 -11.12 -39.94
N THR A 544 -24.84 -12.30 -40.56
CA THR A 544 -25.75 -13.45 -40.53
C THR A 544 -25.91 -14.05 -39.13
N ALA A 545 -24.84 -14.12 -38.33
CA ALA A 545 -24.87 -14.62 -36.94
C ALA A 545 -25.29 -13.56 -35.94
N CYS A 546 -25.22 -12.27 -36.31
CA CYS A 546 -25.49 -11.15 -35.44
C CYS A 546 -26.94 -11.13 -34.99
N LYS A 547 -27.15 -11.20 -33.67
CA LYS A 547 -28.48 -11.15 -33.02
C LYS A 547 -28.75 -9.76 -32.43
N GLU A 548 -27.71 -9.11 -31.90
CA GLU A 548 -27.78 -7.79 -31.28
C GLU A 548 -27.02 -6.77 -32.14
N ASP A 549 -27.72 -5.73 -32.61
CA ASP A 549 -27.18 -4.71 -33.52
C ASP A 549 -27.72 -3.30 -33.21
N ARG A 550 -28.14 -3.05 -31.97
CA ARG A 550 -28.77 -1.80 -31.59
C ARG A 550 -27.86 -0.60 -31.87
N ASN A 551 -28.41 0.40 -32.57
CA ASN A 551 -27.77 1.68 -32.81
C ASN A 551 -26.34 1.61 -33.39
N MET A 552 -26.05 0.58 -34.19
CA MET A 552 -24.70 0.30 -34.71
C MET A 552 -24.04 1.53 -35.37
N PHE A 553 -24.81 2.36 -36.11
CA PHE A 553 -24.34 3.53 -36.84
C PHE A 553 -24.93 4.86 -36.36
N THR A 554 -25.67 4.92 -35.24
CA THR A 554 -26.30 6.16 -34.79
C THR A 554 -25.26 7.27 -34.64
N SER A 555 -25.58 8.49 -35.13
CA SER A 555 -24.71 9.66 -35.13
C SER A 555 -23.37 9.51 -35.88
N CYS A 556 -23.40 8.77 -37.01
CA CYS A 556 -22.31 8.70 -37.99
C CYS A 556 -22.58 9.65 -39.18
N ASP A 557 -22.92 10.88 -38.93
CA ASP A 557 -23.57 11.83 -39.86
C ASP A 557 -22.79 12.08 -41.17
N ASN A 558 -21.48 11.90 -41.17
CA ASN A 558 -20.61 12.11 -42.32
C ASN A 558 -20.26 10.82 -43.09
N LEU A 559 -20.83 9.68 -42.68
CA LEU A 559 -20.48 8.39 -43.25
C LEU A 559 -21.07 8.25 -44.67
N VAL A 560 -20.21 7.89 -45.62
CA VAL A 560 -20.57 7.67 -47.04
C VAL A 560 -19.95 6.36 -47.50
N GLY A 561 -20.81 5.42 -47.88
CA GLY A 561 -20.44 4.17 -48.54
C GLY A 561 -21.15 4.02 -49.90
N ALA A 562 -21.78 2.88 -50.14
CA ALA A 562 -22.66 2.72 -51.31
C ALA A 562 -23.85 3.72 -51.28
N VAL A 563 -24.26 4.10 -50.08
CA VAL A 563 -25.26 5.15 -49.81
C VAL A 563 -24.76 6.11 -48.75
N THR A 564 -25.32 7.32 -48.69
CA THR A 564 -25.07 8.30 -47.61
C THR A 564 -25.85 7.92 -46.37
N TYR A 565 -25.33 8.34 -45.21
CA TYR A 565 -25.93 8.13 -43.89
C TYR A 565 -27.40 8.57 -43.83
N ASN A 566 -28.23 7.80 -43.12
CA ASN A 566 -29.63 8.10 -42.83
C ASN A 566 -29.93 7.73 -41.36
N GLU A 567 -30.29 8.72 -40.56
CA GLU A 567 -30.57 8.56 -39.10
C GLU A 567 -31.65 7.52 -38.76
N ASN A 568 -32.53 7.19 -39.72
CA ASN A 568 -33.58 6.19 -39.55
C ASN A 568 -33.14 4.75 -39.94
N LYS A 569 -31.88 4.57 -40.37
CA LYS A 569 -31.32 3.27 -40.79
C LYS A 569 -29.97 3.09 -40.14
N VAL A 570 -29.97 2.60 -38.92
CA VAL A 570 -28.77 2.58 -38.06
C VAL A 570 -28.36 1.17 -37.58
N GLY A 571 -29.03 0.14 -38.07
CA GLY A 571 -28.78 -1.27 -37.71
C GLY A 571 -27.84 -1.98 -38.71
N LYS A 572 -27.67 -3.28 -38.46
CA LYS A 572 -26.78 -4.18 -39.22
C LYS A 572 -27.12 -4.30 -40.71
N GLU A 573 -28.34 -3.96 -41.11
CA GLU A 573 -28.78 -3.95 -42.51
C GLU A 573 -27.94 -2.96 -43.35
N MET A 574 -27.35 -1.96 -42.72
CA MET A 574 -26.47 -0.99 -43.37
C MET A 574 -24.99 -1.38 -43.36
N ALA A 575 -24.61 -2.48 -42.68
CA ALA A 575 -23.23 -2.95 -42.59
C ALA A 575 -22.80 -3.78 -43.82
N ASN A 576 -22.88 -3.17 -44.99
CA ASN A 576 -22.44 -3.77 -46.23
C ASN A 576 -22.03 -2.70 -47.25
N TYR A 577 -21.26 -3.07 -48.28
CA TYR A 577 -20.74 -2.19 -49.31
C TYR A 577 -21.57 -2.16 -50.62
N THR A 578 -22.68 -2.87 -50.67
CA THR A 578 -23.53 -2.89 -51.86
C THR A 578 -24.71 -1.93 -51.78
N THR A 579 -25.36 -1.85 -50.64
CA THR A 579 -26.53 -1.02 -50.36
C THR A 579 -26.47 -0.28 -49.02
N GLY A 580 -25.34 -0.38 -48.34
CA GLY A 580 -25.12 0.15 -46.97
C GLY A 580 -24.06 1.23 -46.88
N TYR A 581 -23.49 1.39 -45.70
CA TYR A 581 -22.55 2.45 -45.38
C TYR A 581 -21.09 2.10 -45.58
N PHE A 582 -20.77 0.91 -46.00
CA PHE A 582 -19.40 0.49 -46.29
C PHE A 582 -18.97 0.82 -47.70
N THR A 583 -17.67 0.94 -47.90
CA THR A 583 -17.01 1.10 -49.18
C THR A 583 -16.28 -0.21 -49.51
N ASP A 584 -16.48 -0.74 -50.71
CA ASP A 584 -15.78 -1.95 -51.15
C ASP A 584 -14.28 -1.68 -51.28
N LYS A 585 -13.48 -2.39 -50.49
CA LYS A 585 -12.02 -2.26 -50.50
C LYS A 585 -11.42 -2.64 -51.83
N ALA A 586 -11.95 -3.67 -52.49
CA ALA A 586 -11.47 -4.13 -53.79
C ALA A 586 -11.75 -3.14 -54.93
N ALA A 587 -12.88 -2.41 -54.86
CA ALA A 587 -13.28 -1.44 -55.89
C ALA A 587 -12.42 -0.16 -55.89
N THR A 588 -11.75 0.15 -54.81
CA THR A 588 -10.95 1.39 -54.67
C THR A 588 -9.61 1.32 -55.42
N GLY A 589 -9.16 0.13 -55.85
CA GLY A 589 -7.84 -0.05 -56.49
C GLY A 589 -6.65 0.41 -55.62
N ILE A 590 -6.92 0.74 -54.38
CA ILE A 590 -5.91 1.07 -53.39
C ILE A 590 -5.63 -0.23 -52.62
N ASP A 591 -4.82 -1.10 -53.21
CA ASP A 591 -4.09 -2.08 -52.42
C ASP A 591 -3.38 -1.27 -51.30
N ALA A 592 -3.53 -1.69 -50.03
CA ALA A 592 -2.60 -1.25 -49.02
C ALA A 592 -1.21 -1.40 -49.65
N PRO A 593 -0.33 -0.37 -49.64
CA PRO A 593 0.96 -0.53 -50.26
C PRO A 593 1.59 -1.76 -49.61
N THR A 594 1.53 -2.88 -50.34
CA THR A 594 2.42 -4.00 -50.08
C THR A 594 3.78 -3.40 -50.30
N VAL A 595 4.37 -2.92 -49.19
CA VAL A 595 5.80 -2.66 -49.18
C VAL A 595 6.40 -4.03 -49.36
N SER A 596 6.57 -4.42 -50.63
CA SER A 596 7.51 -5.48 -50.95
C SER A 596 8.83 -4.99 -50.36
N ASP A 597 9.30 -5.68 -49.35
CA ASP A 597 10.52 -5.39 -48.61
C ASP A 597 11.80 -5.53 -49.45
N ASP A 598 11.65 -5.51 -50.80
CA ASP A 598 12.70 -5.64 -51.82
C ASP A 598 13.39 -4.32 -52.19
N THR A 599 13.02 -3.17 -51.60
CA THR A 599 13.81 -1.96 -51.80
C THR A 599 15.03 -1.99 -50.89
N ALA A 600 16.22 -2.07 -51.50
CA ALA A 600 17.50 -2.01 -50.79
C ALA A 600 17.52 -0.81 -49.82
N ALA A 601 17.86 -1.07 -48.55
CA ALA A 601 17.96 -0.02 -47.54
C ALA A 601 19.03 1.01 -47.92
N GLU A 602 18.67 2.27 -47.94
CA GLU A 602 19.61 3.38 -48.07
C GLU A 602 19.92 3.92 -46.67
N TYR A 603 21.20 4.11 -46.37
CA TYR A 603 21.68 4.58 -45.09
C TYR A 603 22.15 6.02 -45.21
N TYR A 604 21.85 6.84 -44.19
CA TYR A 604 22.31 8.25 -44.10
C TYR A 604 22.79 8.55 -42.68
N ASP A 605 23.77 9.45 -42.56
CA ASP A 605 24.14 10.03 -41.27
C ASP A 605 23.10 11.06 -40.78
N LEU A 606 23.30 11.58 -39.56
CA LEU A 606 22.42 12.59 -38.99
C LEU A 606 22.42 13.93 -39.72
N GLN A 607 23.40 14.16 -40.60
CA GLN A 607 23.49 15.32 -41.48
C GLN A 607 22.84 15.09 -42.85
N GLY A 608 22.27 13.92 -43.08
CA GLY A 608 21.58 13.55 -44.33
C GLY A 608 22.54 13.11 -45.44
N ARG A 609 23.82 12.84 -45.19
CA ARG A 609 24.76 12.33 -46.17
C ARG A 609 24.58 10.83 -46.31
N ARG A 610 24.49 10.36 -47.55
CA ARG A 610 24.32 8.92 -47.85
C ARG A 610 25.56 8.13 -47.46
N LEU A 611 25.35 7.01 -46.81
CA LEU A 611 26.37 6.07 -46.37
C LEU A 611 26.32 4.79 -47.22
N ASN A 612 27.46 4.20 -47.52
CA ASN A 612 27.54 2.93 -48.28
C ASN A 612 27.18 1.71 -47.41
N ALA A 613 27.24 1.84 -46.09
CA ALA A 613 26.84 0.84 -45.09
C ALA A 613 26.54 1.53 -43.76
N PRO A 614 25.80 0.89 -42.83
CA PRO A 614 25.57 1.43 -41.50
C PRO A 614 26.89 1.66 -40.76
N GLN A 615 27.03 2.81 -40.11
CA GLN A 615 28.19 3.16 -39.28
C GLN A 615 27.84 3.10 -37.80
N LYS A 616 28.83 2.91 -36.94
CA LYS A 616 28.61 2.93 -35.47
C LYS A 616 27.95 4.24 -35.03
N GLY A 617 26.92 4.14 -34.24
CA GLY A 617 26.11 5.27 -33.81
C GLY A 617 24.71 5.29 -34.48
N VAL A 618 24.03 6.43 -34.44
CA VAL A 618 22.68 6.58 -35.01
C VAL A 618 22.76 6.82 -36.51
N ASN A 619 22.08 5.97 -37.27
CA ASN A 619 21.91 6.08 -38.72
C ASN A 619 20.46 6.34 -39.07
N ILE A 620 20.21 7.07 -40.15
CA ILE A 620 18.87 7.19 -40.75
C ILE A 620 18.80 6.12 -41.87
N VAL A 621 17.82 5.25 -41.78
CA VAL A 621 17.58 4.19 -42.75
C VAL A 621 16.34 4.54 -43.55
N LYS A 622 16.47 4.63 -44.87
CA LYS A 622 15.35 4.84 -45.81
C LYS A 622 15.11 3.59 -46.61
N ARG A 623 13.90 3.06 -46.58
CA ARG A 623 13.41 1.99 -47.45
C ARG A 623 12.17 2.48 -48.19
N GLY A 624 12.26 2.72 -49.46
CA GLY A 624 11.18 3.32 -50.24
C GLY A 624 10.76 4.70 -49.68
N LYS A 625 9.52 4.83 -49.24
CA LYS A 625 9.00 6.07 -48.61
C LYS A 625 9.17 6.10 -47.09
N LYS A 626 9.54 5.00 -46.44
CA LYS A 626 9.70 4.90 -44.98
C LYS A 626 11.13 5.29 -44.54
N THR A 627 11.22 6.13 -43.51
CA THR A 627 12.50 6.56 -42.93
C THR A 627 12.49 6.23 -41.45
N THR A 628 13.49 5.51 -40.96
CA THR A 628 13.64 5.10 -39.55
C THR A 628 15.03 5.45 -39.03
N LYS A 629 15.19 5.55 -37.73
CA LYS A 629 16.52 5.68 -37.07
C LYS A 629 16.97 4.29 -36.62
N MET A 630 18.22 3.96 -36.87
CA MET A 630 18.84 2.70 -36.44
C MET A 630 20.10 3.01 -35.63
N LEU A 631 20.22 2.43 -34.45
CA LEU A 631 21.45 2.49 -33.64
C LEU A 631 22.32 1.27 -33.94
N VAL A 632 23.50 1.52 -34.45
CA VAL A 632 24.54 0.49 -34.64
C VAL A 632 25.52 0.58 -33.46
N LYS A 633 25.59 -0.49 -32.66
CA LYS A 633 26.45 -0.60 -31.46
C LYS A 633 27.92 -0.80 -31.82
#